data_23e8c7a58d7ef86e1a4381d2a07ff89c
#
_entry.id   23e8c7a58d7ef86e1a4381d2a07ff89c
#
_cell.length_a   1.000
_cell.length_b   1.000
_cell.length_c   1.000
_cell.angle_alpha   90.00
_cell.angle_beta   90.00
_cell.angle_gamma   90.00
#
_symmetry.space_group_name_H-M   'P 1'
#
loop_
_entity.id
_entity.type
_entity.pdbx_description
1 polymer ?
#
loop_
_entity_poly.entity_id
_entity_poly.type
_entity_poly.pdbx_seq_one_letter_code
_entity_poly.pdbx_strand_id
1 'polypeptide(L)'
;MNKVKLDNIIFGDSAIPFIGGPCVIESRDHCFGIAEKITEITSKLNIPFVFKSSFDKANRTSISSFRGDGLDAGLKILEEIKNNFNIPVTTDIHLPEHANAVSDVVDIIQIPAFLCRQTDLLVAAAQTGKVVNVKKGQFLSPYKVENIINKLEESGNKNILITERGNTFGFDSLVTDLKSIPIMQSFGYPVIFDATHSAQIPGNHESKTGGNRQFIPNQTFAAVSSGADGIFMEVHDDVDNALSDASTQWPIDKLENILTSIIAFRKTYLDHG
;
A
#
# COMPACT_ATOMS: atom_id res chain seq x y z
N MET A 1 19.70 -3.27 7.47
CA MET A 1 18.58 -3.01 6.55
C MET A 1 18.83 -1.72 5.78
N ASN A 2 18.63 -1.70 4.47
CA ASN A 2 18.75 -0.48 3.66
C ASN A 2 17.59 0.47 4.00
N LYS A 3 17.90 1.75 4.17
CA LYS A 3 16.84 2.77 4.30
C LYS A 3 16.43 3.22 2.90
N VAL A 4 15.15 3.30 2.64
CA VAL A 4 14.60 3.86 1.40
C VAL A 4 14.15 5.28 1.67
N LYS A 5 14.77 6.24 0.97
CA LYS A 5 14.54 7.66 1.16
C LYS A 5 13.68 8.23 0.03
N LEU A 6 12.62 8.93 0.41
CA LEU A 6 11.73 9.66 -0.47
C LEU A 6 11.56 11.08 0.11
N ASP A 7 12.28 12.04 -0.43
CA ASP A 7 12.38 13.40 0.12
C ASP A 7 12.71 13.40 1.62
N ASN A 8 11.78 13.85 2.45
CA ASN A 8 11.90 13.86 3.92
C ASN A 8 11.33 12.59 4.59
N ILE A 9 10.79 11.66 3.81
CA ILE A 9 10.26 10.38 4.30
C ILE A 9 11.35 9.32 4.23
N ILE A 10 11.56 8.58 5.31
CA ILE A 10 12.53 7.49 5.36
C ILE A 10 11.83 6.22 5.84
N PHE A 11 11.73 5.24 4.96
CA PHE A 11 11.29 3.89 5.32
C PHE A 11 12.46 3.10 5.90
N GLY A 12 12.21 2.31 6.95
CA GLY A 12 13.24 1.57 7.67
C GLY A 12 13.99 2.39 8.72
N ASP A 13 13.41 3.49 9.20
CA ASP A 13 13.90 4.29 10.32
C ASP A 13 12.98 4.18 11.54
N SER A 14 13.18 5.05 12.53
CA SER A 14 12.37 5.11 13.75
C SER A 14 10.91 5.51 13.49
N ALA A 15 10.68 6.48 12.60
CA ALA A 15 9.33 6.84 12.17
C ALA A 15 8.67 5.70 11.41
N ILE A 16 7.34 5.64 11.48
CA ILE A 16 6.52 4.69 10.73
C ILE A 16 5.69 5.44 9.69
N PRO A 17 6.16 5.53 8.41
CA PRO A 17 5.42 6.21 7.36
C PRO A 17 4.06 5.56 7.09
N PHE A 18 3.10 6.41 6.73
CA PHE A 18 1.75 6.01 6.36
C PHE A 18 1.54 6.18 4.85
N ILE A 19 1.12 5.12 4.17
CA ILE A 19 0.69 5.14 2.76
C ILE A 19 -0.83 4.95 2.77
N GLY A 20 -1.60 5.95 2.36
CA GLY A 20 -3.05 5.88 2.46
C GLY A 20 -3.82 6.73 1.45
N GLY A 21 -5.09 6.41 1.28
CA GLY A 21 -6.03 7.08 0.39
C GLY A 21 -7.13 6.13 -0.07
N PRO A 22 -8.04 6.54 -0.95
CA PRO A 22 -9.13 5.68 -1.41
C PRO A 22 -8.60 4.54 -2.28
N CYS A 23 -9.30 3.42 -2.28
CA CYS A 23 -8.94 2.22 -3.05
C CYS A 23 -8.71 2.53 -4.53
N VAL A 24 -9.63 3.31 -5.13
CA VAL A 24 -9.61 3.74 -6.53
C VAL A 24 -9.99 5.22 -6.61
N ILE A 25 -9.55 5.90 -7.63
CA ILE A 25 -10.00 7.27 -7.96
C ILE A 25 -11.48 7.17 -8.39
N GLU A 26 -12.39 7.63 -7.52
CA GLU A 26 -13.83 7.65 -7.79
C GLU A 26 -14.25 8.96 -8.45
N SER A 27 -13.66 10.07 -8.04
CA SER A 27 -13.72 11.38 -8.67
C SER A 27 -12.57 12.25 -8.17
N ARG A 28 -12.29 13.34 -8.89
CA ARG A 28 -11.32 14.33 -8.49
C ARG A 28 -11.63 14.91 -7.10
N ASP A 29 -12.84 15.40 -6.90
CA ASP A 29 -13.24 16.09 -5.67
C ASP A 29 -13.23 15.16 -4.45
N HIS A 30 -13.64 13.89 -4.63
CA HIS A 30 -13.55 12.87 -3.59
C HIS A 30 -12.08 12.63 -3.18
N CYS A 31 -11.18 12.42 -4.16
CA CYS A 31 -9.75 12.22 -3.86
C CYS A 31 -9.13 13.42 -3.16
N PHE A 32 -9.49 14.65 -3.55
CA PHE A 32 -9.03 15.88 -2.90
C PHE A 32 -9.50 15.97 -1.45
N GLY A 33 -10.79 15.71 -1.18
CA GLY A 33 -11.32 15.71 0.18
C GLY A 33 -10.67 14.67 1.10
N ILE A 34 -10.39 13.47 0.57
CA ILE A 34 -9.66 12.43 1.30
C ILE A 34 -8.20 12.84 1.54
N ALA A 35 -7.50 13.37 0.53
CA ALA A 35 -6.12 13.81 0.65
C ALA A 35 -5.96 14.92 1.68
N GLU A 36 -6.84 15.91 1.67
CA GLU A 36 -6.87 17.02 2.63
C GLU A 36 -6.98 16.49 4.07
N LYS A 37 -8.01 15.69 4.35
CA LYS A 37 -8.25 15.14 5.69
C LYS A 37 -7.11 14.27 6.20
N ILE A 38 -6.54 13.39 5.34
CA ILE A 38 -5.40 12.57 5.74
C ILE A 38 -4.18 13.44 6.01
N THR A 39 -3.93 14.46 5.18
CA THR A 39 -2.80 15.40 5.36
C THR A 39 -2.92 16.15 6.68
N GLU A 40 -4.11 16.62 7.05
CA GLU A 40 -4.36 17.27 8.34
C GLU A 40 -4.06 16.34 9.52
N ILE A 41 -4.58 15.11 9.48
CA ILE A 41 -4.40 14.11 10.54
C ILE A 41 -2.91 13.74 10.68
N THR A 42 -2.25 13.44 9.57
CA THR A 42 -0.84 13.00 9.58
C THR A 42 0.11 14.14 9.99
N SER A 43 -0.17 15.37 9.57
CA SER A 43 0.58 16.55 10.00
C SER A 43 0.45 16.79 11.51
N LYS A 44 -0.78 16.71 12.06
CA LYS A 44 -1.05 16.81 13.51
C LYS A 44 -0.26 15.78 14.32
N LEU A 45 -0.16 14.56 13.80
CA LEU A 45 0.52 13.43 14.46
C LEU A 45 2.01 13.33 14.13
N ASN A 46 2.55 14.21 13.27
CA ASN A 46 3.92 14.15 12.73
C ASN A 46 4.26 12.80 12.08
N ILE A 47 3.31 12.22 11.35
CA ILE A 47 3.50 10.97 10.60
C ILE A 47 3.88 11.31 9.16
N PRO A 48 5.02 10.78 8.63
CA PRO A 48 5.34 10.90 7.21
C PRO A 48 4.26 10.24 6.35
N PHE A 49 3.76 10.94 5.34
CA PHE A 49 2.58 10.50 4.59
C PHE A 49 2.83 10.46 3.08
N VAL A 50 2.34 9.41 2.43
CA VAL A 50 2.29 9.24 0.98
C VAL A 50 0.83 8.98 0.59
N PHE A 51 0.26 9.81 -0.29
CA PHE A 51 -1.10 9.58 -0.78
C PHE A 51 -1.13 8.45 -1.80
N LYS A 52 -2.10 7.55 -1.67
CA LYS A 52 -2.29 6.42 -2.59
C LYS A 52 -3.69 6.40 -3.17
N SER A 53 -3.82 6.28 -4.49
CA SER A 53 -5.05 5.82 -5.13
C SER A 53 -4.73 5.09 -6.44
N SER A 54 -5.58 4.13 -6.85
CA SER A 54 -5.44 3.43 -8.13
C SER A 54 -6.19 4.18 -9.24
N PHE A 55 -5.58 4.31 -10.41
CA PHE A 55 -6.25 4.85 -11.60
C PHE A 55 -7.11 3.81 -12.30
N ASP A 56 -6.84 2.52 -12.07
CA ASP A 56 -7.60 1.39 -12.60
C ASP A 56 -7.58 0.21 -11.63
N LYS A 57 -8.67 -0.50 -11.53
CA LYS A 57 -8.80 -1.81 -10.84
C LYS A 57 -8.85 -2.92 -11.88
N ALA A 58 -7.67 -3.33 -12.38
CA ALA A 58 -7.55 -4.28 -13.50
C ALA A 58 -7.96 -5.72 -13.16
N ASN A 59 -8.07 -6.07 -11.86
CA ASN A 59 -8.33 -7.43 -11.36
C ASN A 59 -9.74 -7.63 -10.77
N ARG A 60 -10.74 -6.90 -11.28
CA ARG A 60 -12.12 -7.02 -10.77
C ARG A 60 -12.72 -8.39 -11.03
N THR A 61 -13.56 -8.86 -10.09
CA THR A 61 -14.27 -10.14 -10.20
C THR A 61 -15.31 -10.11 -11.32
N SER A 62 -15.99 -8.97 -11.55
CA SER A 62 -16.98 -8.80 -12.64
C SER A 62 -16.49 -7.78 -13.67
N ILE A 63 -16.73 -8.07 -14.94
CA ILE A 63 -16.41 -7.17 -16.05
C ILE A 63 -17.21 -5.84 -15.99
N SER A 64 -18.37 -5.85 -15.33
CA SER A 64 -19.22 -4.67 -15.15
C SER A 64 -18.85 -3.83 -13.92
N SER A 65 -17.87 -4.25 -13.10
CA SER A 65 -17.46 -3.50 -11.91
C SER A 65 -16.76 -2.20 -12.31
N PHE A 66 -16.93 -1.17 -11.48
CA PHE A 66 -16.21 0.10 -11.65
C PHE A 66 -14.68 -0.13 -11.61
N ARG A 67 -13.97 0.43 -12.57
CA ARG A 67 -12.52 0.27 -12.72
C ARG A 67 -11.73 1.54 -12.45
N GLY A 68 -12.33 2.70 -12.57
CA GLY A 68 -11.67 4.02 -12.59
C GLY A 68 -11.77 4.68 -13.97
N ASP A 69 -11.26 5.92 -14.07
CA ASP A 69 -11.34 6.75 -15.29
C ASP A 69 -10.15 6.53 -16.24
N GLY A 70 -9.27 5.57 -15.94
CA GLY A 70 -8.12 5.23 -16.76
C GLY A 70 -6.85 6.03 -16.43
N LEU A 71 -5.77 5.70 -17.15
CA LEU A 71 -4.42 6.16 -16.83
C LEU A 71 -4.28 7.68 -16.84
N ASP A 72 -4.61 8.32 -17.96
CA ASP A 72 -4.32 9.75 -18.15
C ASP A 72 -5.12 10.63 -17.17
N ALA A 73 -6.41 10.33 -17.00
CA ALA A 73 -7.27 11.06 -16.07
C ALA A 73 -6.82 10.85 -14.62
N GLY A 74 -6.48 9.60 -14.25
CA GLY A 74 -5.99 9.27 -12.93
C GLY A 74 -4.65 9.93 -12.59
N LEU A 75 -3.70 9.93 -13.52
CA LEU A 75 -2.40 10.59 -13.34
C LEU A 75 -2.55 12.10 -13.15
N LYS A 76 -3.41 12.75 -13.91
CA LYS A 76 -3.69 14.18 -13.75
C LYS A 76 -4.22 14.50 -12.35
N ILE A 77 -5.14 13.70 -11.82
CA ILE A 77 -5.67 13.90 -10.46
C ILE A 77 -4.56 13.72 -9.41
N LEU A 78 -3.73 12.68 -9.55
CA LEU A 78 -2.61 12.45 -8.64
C LEU A 78 -1.57 13.57 -8.68
N GLU A 79 -1.27 14.11 -9.86
CA GLU A 79 -0.36 15.25 -10.02
C GLU A 79 -0.92 16.52 -9.36
N GLU A 80 -2.22 16.78 -9.54
CA GLU A 80 -2.89 17.90 -8.89
C GLU A 80 -2.85 17.77 -7.35
N ILE A 81 -3.11 16.57 -6.80
CA ILE A 81 -3.02 16.30 -5.35
C ILE A 81 -1.60 16.51 -4.84
N LYS A 82 -0.60 15.94 -5.53
CA LYS A 82 0.82 16.11 -5.19
C LYS A 82 1.21 17.58 -5.07
N ASN A 83 0.84 18.36 -6.08
CA ASN A 83 1.20 19.78 -6.14
C ASN A 83 0.41 20.64 -5.14
N ASN A 84 -0.89 20.36 -4.95
CA ASN A 84 -1.75 21.15 -4.07
C ASN A 84 -1.41 20.97 -2.59
N PHE A 85 -1.14 19.73 -2.17
CA PHE A 85 -0.86 19.39 -0.77
C PHE A 85 0.64 19.27 -0.46
N ASN A 86 1.51 19.37 -1.47
CA ASN A 86 2.96 19.18 -1.36
C ASN A 86 3.30 17.85 -0.64
N ILE A 87 2.66 16.76 -1.07
CA ILE A 87 2.84 15.40 -0.55
C ILE A 87 3.25 14.45 -1.68
N PRO A 88 4.08 13.44 -1.42
CA PRO A 88 4.35 12.40 -2.40
C PRO A 88 3.12 11.54 -2.66
N VAL A 89 3.04 11.00 -3.88
CA VAL A 89 1.91 10.18 -4.32
C VAL A 89 2.37 8.83 -4.87
N THR A 90 1.48 7.84 -4.82
CA THR A 90 1.70 6.50 -5.37
C THR A 90 0.46 5.96 -6.05
N THR A 91 0.66 5.18 -7.10
CA THR A 91 -0.36 4.37 -7.75
C THR A 91 0.21 3.02 -8.19
N ASP A 92 -0.66 2.07 -8.50
CA ASP A 92 -0.24 0.77 -9.00
C ASP A 92 -0.25 0.72 -10.53
N ILE A 93 0.69 -0.05 -11.11
CA ILE A 93 0.77 -0.33 -12.55
C ILE A 93 0.40 -1.78 -12.84
N HIS A 94 -0.19 -2.02 -14.02
CA HIS A 94 -0.69 -3.34 -14.40
C HIS A 94 0.02 -3.89 -15.64
N LEU A 95 0.61 -3.03 -16.46
CA LEU A 95 1.33 -3.35 -17.69
C LEU A 95 2.70 -2.63 -17.69
N PRO A 96 3.74 -3.21 -18.30
CA PRO A 96 5.05 -2.57 -18.42
C PRO A 96 4.98 -1.17 -19.06
N GLU A 97 4.08 -0.98 -20.03
CA GLU A 97 3.89 0.28 -20.76
C GLU A 97 3.43 1.43 -19.87
N HIS A 98 2.80 1.14 -18.72
CA HIS A 98 2.38 2.15 -17.76
C HIS A 98 3.56 2.80 -17.01
N ALA A 99 4.71 2.09 -16.90
CA ALA A 99 5.80 2.48 -16.01
C ALA A 99 6.33 3.89 -16.28
N ASN A 100 6.59 4.23 -17.54
CA ASN A 100 7.14 5.54 -17.90
C ASN A 100 6.16 6.68 -17.59
N ALA A 101 4.92 6.60 -18.11
CA ALA A 101 3.92 7.64 -17.88
C ALA A 101 3.62 7.83 -16.37
N VAL A 102 3.52 6.73 -15.61
CA VAL A 102 3.29 6.77 -14.17
C VAL A 102 4.49 7.40 -13.44
N SER A 103 5.73 7.10 -13.86
CA SER A 103 6.93 7.63 -13.23
C SER A 103 7.10 9.14 -13.37
N ASP A 104 6.51 9.76 -14.38
CA ASP A 104 6.54 11.23 -14.57
C ASP A 104 5.78 11.95 -13.45
N VAL A 105 4.79 11.30 -12.85
CA VAL A 105 3.91 11.88 -11.83
C VAL A 105 4.21 11.38 -10.43
N VAL A 106 4.27 10.05 -10.26
CA VAL A 106 4.33 9.45 -8.92
C VAL A 106 5.75 9.33 -8.37
N ASP A 107 5.85 9.20 -7.08
CA ASP A 107 7.12 9.05 -6.35
C ASP A 107 7.40 7.60 -6.00
N ILE A 108 6.36 6.80 -5.83
CA ILE A 108 6.42 5.35 -5.62
C ILE A 108 5.57 4.66 -6.68
N ILE A 109 6.13 3.68 -7.36
CA ILE A 109 5.39 2.79 -8.26
C ILE A 109 5.02 1.53 -7.48
N GLN A 110 3.72 1.21 -7.38
CA GLN A 110 3.26 -0.01 -6.74
C GLN A 110 3.06 -1.14 -7.75
N ILE A 111 3.56 -2.33 -7.40
CA ILE A 111 3.27 -3.58 -8.12
C ILE A 111 2.20 -4.34 -7.35
N PRO A 112 1.03 -4.63 -7.96
CA PRO A 112 -0.05 -5.39 -7.33
C PRO A 112 0.37 -6.81 -6.95
N ALA A 113 -0.26 -7.36 -5.92
CA ALA A 113 0.08 -8.67 -5.35
C ALA A 113 0.01 -9.81 -6.37
N PHE A 114 -1.02 -9.85 -7.22
CA PHE A 114 -1.14 -10.88 -8.27
C PHE A 114 -0.06 -10.79 -9.34
N LEU A 115 0.54 -9.61 -9.54
CA LEU A 115 1.56 -9.34 -10.55
C LEU A 115 2.99 -9.34 -10.00
N CYS A 116 3.17 -9.64 -8.71
CA CYS A 116 4.46 -9.52 -8.01
C CYS A 116 5.60 -10.37 -8.61
N ARG A 117 5.30 -11.37 -9.43
CA ARG A 117 6.28 -12.23 -10.10
C ARG A 117 6.50 -11.91 -11.57
N GLN A 118 5.74 -10.99 -12.17
CA GLN A 118 5.83 -10.64 -13.60
C GLN A 118 7.15 -9.92 -13.88
N THR A 119 8.09 -10.61 -14.56
CA THR A 119 9.46 -10.11 -14.75
C THR A 119 9.47 -8.80 -15.52
N ASP A 120 8.76 -8.72 -16.65
CA ASP A 120 8.77 -7.52 -17.50
C ASP A 120 8.19 -6.30 -16.78
N LEU A 121 7.16 -6.50 -15.94
CA LEU A 121 6.56 -5.45 -15.14
C LEU A 121 7.53 -4.93 -14.05
N LEU A 122 8.23 -5.85 -13.37
CA LEU A 122 9.25 -5.50 -12.37
C LEU A 122 10.41 -4.75 -12.99
N VAL A 123 10.92 -5.23 -14.14
CA VAL A 123 12.01 -4.59 -14.89
C VAL A 123 11.61 -3.18 -15.35
N ALA A 124 10.41 -3.03 -15.93
CA ALA A 124 9.93 -1.72 -16.38
C ALA A 124 9.81 -0.74 -15.21
N ALA A 125 9.25 -1.18 -14.07
CA ALA A 125 9.17 -0.34 -12.86
C ALA A 125 10.56 0.03 -12.33
N ALA A 126 11.50 -0.92 -12.28
CA ALA A 126 12.86 -0.68 -11.79
C ALA A 126 13.61 0.35 -12.66
N GLN A 127 13.48 0.26 -13.98
CA GLN A 127 14.16 1.14 -14.94
C GLN A 127 13.74 2.61 -14.85
N THR A 128 12.59 2.90 -14.22
CA THR A 128 12.17 4.29 -13.96
C THR A 128 13.04 5.01 -12.92
N GLY A 129 13.78 4.27 -12.10
CA GLY A 129 14.56 4.82 -10.97
C GLY A 129 13.72 5.27 -9.76
N LYS A 130 12.40 5.20 -9.84
CA LYS A 130 11.50 5.52 -8.71
C LYS A 130 11.57 4.46 -7.62
N VAL A 131 11.03 4.79 -6.44
CA VAL A 131 10.80 3.76 -5.41
C VAL A 131 9.80 2.74 -5.94
N VAL A 132 10.10 1.45 -5.83
CA VAL A 132 9.21 0.37 -6.25
C VAL A 132 8.70 -0.36 -5.01
N ASN A 133 7.39 -0.27 -4.77
CA ASN A 133 6.72 -0.99 -3.69
C ASN A 133 6.03 -2.24 -4.25
N VAL A 134 6.55 -3.42 -3.91
CA VAL A 134 5.96 -4.69 -4.37
C VAL A 134 5.09 -5.29 -3.30
N LYS A 135 3.79 -5.43 -3.58
CA LYS A 135 2.88 -6.18 -2.72
C LYS A 135 3.15 -7.68 -2.87
N LYS A 136 3.53 -8.34 -1.78
CA LYS A 136 3.74 -9.78 -1.77
C LYS A 136 2.45 -10.51 -2.13
N GLY A 137 2.50 -11.37 -3.14
CA GLY A 137 1.35 -12.20 -3.50
C GLY A 137 0.91 -13.08 -2.32
N GLN A 138 -0.41 -13.22 -2.12
CA GLN A 138 -0.98 -14.03 -1.05
C GLN A 138 -0.67 -15.54 -1.22
N PHE A 139 -0.25 -15.94 -2.41
CA PHE A 139 0.23 -17.29 -2.76
C PHE A 139 1.75 -17.46 -2.58
N LEU A 140 2.48 -16.37 -2.30
CA LEU A 140 3.94 -16.37 -2.29
C LEU A 140 4.48 -16.52 -0.85
N SER A 141 5.39 -17.46 -0.67
CA SER A 141 6.17 -17.57 0.57
C SER A 141 7.04 -16.33 0.80
N PRO A 142 7.19 -15.83 2.04
CA PRO A 142 8.06 -14.69 2.35
C PRO A 142 9.51 -14.94 1.92
N TYR A 143 10.00 -16.18 1.98
CA TYR A 143 11.35 -16.54 1.52
C TYR A 143 11.55 -16.36 -0.01
N LYS A 144 10.47 -16.37 -0.80
CA LYS A 144 10.56 -16.19 -2.26
C LYS A 144 10.52 -14.73 -2.70
N VAL A 145 10.34 -13.82 -1.77
CA VAL A 145 10.44 -12.36 -2.01
C VAL A 145 11.87 -11.97 -2.44
N GLU A 146 12.88 -12.70 -1.99
CA GLU A 146 14.26 -12.54 -2.44
C GLU A 146 14.40 -12.54 -3.97
N ASN A 147 13.67 -13.43 -4.66
CA ASN A 147 13.70 -13.47 -6.12
C ASN A 147 13.11 -12.21 -6.79
N ILE A 148 12.18 -11.54 -6.12
CA ILE A 148 11.61 -10.26 -6.59
C ILE A 148 12.64 -9.15 -6.40
N ILE A 149 13.26 -9.10 -5.23
CA ILE A 149 14.32 -8.14 -4.89
C ILE A 149 15.48 -8.26 -5.89
N ASN A 150 15.97 -9.48 -6.14
CA ASN A 150 17.07 -9.73 -7.08
C ASN A 150 16.74 -9.19 -8.48
N LYS A 151 15.51 -9.39 -8.99
CA LYS A 151 15.11 -8.85 -10.30
C LYS A 151 15.18 -7.32 -10.34
N LEU A 152 14.74 -6.66 -9.27
CA LEU A 152 14.78 -5.20 -9.18
C LEU A 152 16.22 -4.68 -9.08
N GLU A 153 17.06 -5.33 -8.27
CA GLU A 153 18.49 -4.99 -8.12
C GLU A 153 19.28 -5.22 -9.41
N GLU A 154 19.08 -6.36 -10.07
CA GLU A 154 19.71 -6.69 -11.35
C GLU A 154 19.25 -5.73 -12.48
N SER A 155 18.07 -5.13 -12.34
CA SER A 155 17.57 -4.07 -13.20
C SER A 155 18.06 -2.67 -12.83
N GLY A 156 18.95 -2.55 -11.82
CA GLY A 156 19.61 -1.31 -11.42
C GLY A 156 18.87 -0.50 -10.34
N ASN A 157 17.80 -1.03 -9.75
CA ASN A 157 17.04 -0.31 -8.74
C ASN A 157 17.20 -0.92 -7.33
N LYS A 158 17.63 -0.07 -6.38
CA LYS A 158 17.77 -0.41 -4.96
C LYS A 158 16.81 0.37 -4.05
N ASN A 159 15.89 1.14 -4.63
CA ASN A 159 14.84 1.83 -3.88
C ASN A 159 13.60 0.93 -3.79
N ILE A 160 13.67 -0.10 -2.96
CA ILE A 160 12.68 -1.18 -2.92
C ILE A 160 11.93 -1.17 -1.58
N LEU A 161 10.61 -1.25 -1.64
CA LEU A 161 9.73 -1.54 -0.52
C LEU A 161 9.01 -2.85 -0.79
N ILE A 162 8.83 -3.67 0.25
CA ILE A 162 8.02 -4.88 0.18
C ILE A 162 6.79 -4.71 1.06
N THR A 163 5.61 -5.08 0.56
CA THR A 163 4.38 -4.98 1.35
C THR A 163 3.80 -6.36 1.64
N GLU A 164 3.71 -6.70 2.93
CA GLU A 164 2.96 -7.87 3.43
C GLU A 164 1.47 -7.56 3.40
N ARG A 165 0.63 -8.51 2.93
CA ARG A 165 -0.81 -8.35 2.78
C ARG A 165 -1.63 -9.62 3.06
N GLY A 166 -1.03 -10.59 3.75
CA GLY A 166 -1.65 -11.87 4.09
C GLY A 166 -1.44 -12.96 3.04
N ASN A 167 -1.77 -14.18 3.44
CA ASN A 167 -1.63 -15.42 2.68
C ASN A 167 -2.98 -16.14 2.55
N THR A 168 -3.18 -16.91 1.47
CA THR A 168 -4.45 -17.58 1.12
C THR A 168 -4.74 -18.88 1.89
N PHE A 169 -3.84 -19.34 2.76
CA PHE A 169 -3.95 -20.63 3.43
C PHE A 169 -4.64 -20.57 4.80
N GLY A 170 -5.63 -19.67 4.97
CA GLY A 170 -6.45 -19.58 6.16
C GLY A 170 -7.82 -20.22 5.99
N PHE A 171 -8.55 -20.39 7.09
CA PHE A 171 -9.94 -20.83 7.09
C PHE A 171 -10.83 -19.71 6.54
N ASP A 172 -11.25 -19.82 5.28
CA ASP A 172 -12.11 -18.87 4.57
C ASP A 172 -11.66 -17.41 4.60
N SER A 173 -10.42 -17.12 5.07
CA SER A 173 -9.88 -15.78 5.17
C SER A 173 -8.36 -15.77 4.93
N LEU A 174 -7.79 -14.59 4.69
CA LEU A 174 -6.34 -14.44 4.63
C LEU A 174 -5.75 -14.54 6.05
N VAL A 175 -4.55 -15.13 6.13
CA VAL A 175 -3.76 -15.20 7.36
C VAL A 175 -2.52 -14.34 7.22
N THR A 176 -2.30 -13.46 8.17
CA THR A 176 -1.03 -12.74 8.33
C THR A 176 -0.10 -13.56 9.22
N ASP A 177 0.93 -14.17 8.63
CA ASP A 177 2.02 -14.74 9.41
C ASP A 177 3.00 -13.61 9.76
N LEU A 178 2.99 -13.17 11.00
CA LEU A 178 3.82 -12.04 11.47
C LEU A 178 5.32 -12.29 11.32
N LYS A 179 5.77 -13.56 11.30
CA LYS A 179 7.16 -13.90 10.99
C LYS A 179 7.57 -13.51 9.57
N SER A 180 6.61 -13.32 8.66
CA SER A 180 6.88 -12.85 7.30
C SER A 180 7.61 -11.50 7.30
N ILE A 181 7.33 -10.62 8.28
CA ILE A 181 7.93 -9.29 8.35
C ILE A 181 9.45 -9.40 8.57
N PRO A 182 9.96 -9.97 9.67
CA PRO A 182 11.41 -10.07 9.87
C PRO A 182 12.10 -10.99 8.85
N ILE A 183 11.41 -12.01 8.30
CA ILE A 183 11.97 -12.82 7.20
C ILE A 183 12.23 -11.95 5.98
N MET A 184 11.27 -11.14 5.53
CA MET A 184 11.46 -10.28 4.36
C MET A 184 12.45 -9.15 4.62
N GLN A 185 12.49 -8.59 5.84
CA GLN A 185 13.50 -7.60 6.26
C GLN A 185 14.92 -8.16 6.22
N SER A 186 15.11 -9.46 6.44
CA SER A 186 16.44 -10.10 6.38
C SER A 186 17.08 -10.03 4.99
N PHE A 187 16.30 -9.79 3.94
CA PHE A 187 16.81 -9.53 2.58
C PHE A 187 17.28 -8.08 2.38
N GLY A 188 17.24 -7.27 3.44
CA GLY A 188 17.86 -5.95 3.47
C GLY A 188 16.94 -4.78 3.12
N TYR A 189 15.63 -4.96 2.96
CA TYR A 189 14.70 -3.90 2.55
C TYR A 189 13.56 -3.68 3.55
N PRO A 190 13.01 -2.44 3.63
CA PRO A 190 11.88 -2.13 4.50
C PRO A 190 10.62 -2.91 4.11
N VAL A 191 9.88 -3.34 5.14
CA VAL A 191 8.62 -4.09 4.97
C VAL A 191 7.45 -3.25 5.47
N ILE A 192 6.52 -2.96 4.55
CA ILE A 192 5.27 -2.27 4.82
C ILE A 192 4.20 -3.32 5.17
N PHE A 193 3.33 -3.03 6.10
CA PHE A 193 2.16 -3.86 6.37
C PHE A 193 0.90 -3.23 5.76
N ASP A 194 0.21 -3.98 4.91
CA ASP A 194 -1.09 -3.61 4.34
C ASP A 194 -2.21 -4.04 5.28
N ALA A 195 -2.70 -3.11 6.06
CA ALA A 195 -3.70 -3.34 7.08
C ALA A 195 -5.07 -3.72 6.50
N THR A 196 -5.45 -3.12 5.37
CA THR A 196 -6.79 -3.30 4.79
C THR A 196 -6.90 -4.57 3.95
N HIS A 197 -5.93 -4.83 3.09
CA HIS A 197 -5.97 -6.04 2.26
C HIS A 197 -5.68 -7.33 3.05
N SER A 198 -4.99 -7.26 4.18
CA SER A 198 -4.80 -8.42 5.07
C SER A 198 -6.11 -8.91 5.69
N ALA A 199 -7.11 -8.04 5.80
CA ALA A 199 -8.42 -8.34 6.36
C ALA A 199 -9.45 -8.81 5.30
N GLN A 200 -9.06 -8.98 4.04
CA GLN A 200 -9.94 -9.47 2.98
C GLN A 200 -10.32 -10.95 3.17
N ILE A 201 -11.53 -11.30 2.72
CA ILE A 201 -12.02 -12.67 2.61
C ILE A 201 -12.22 -12.97 1.12
N PRO A 202 -11.26 -13.61 0.46
CA PRO A 202 -11.36 -13.92 -0.96
C PRO A 202 -12.51 -14.87 -1.26
N GLY A 203 -13.32 -14.59 -2.29
CA GLY A 203 -14.34 -15.52 -2.79
C GLY A 203 -15.65 -15.58 -2.00
N ASN A 204 -15.89 -14.70 -1.04
CA ASN A 204 -17.04 -14.79 -0.14
C ASN A 204 -18.38 -14.27 -0.75
N HIS A 205 -18.35 -13.61 -1.91
CA HIS A 205 -19.54 -13.14 -2.64
C HIS A 205 -19.32 -13.25 -4.15
N GLU A 206 -20.37 -13.56 -4.90
CA GLU A 206 -20.30 -13.73 -6.37
C GLU A 206 -19.78 -12.51 -7.14
N SER A 207 -19.89 -11.29 -6.58
CA SER A 207 -19.52 -10.03 -7.25
C SER A 207 -18.62 -9.09 -6.44
N LYS A 208 -18.34 -9.37 -5.16
CA LYS A 208 -17.55 -8.49 -4.28
C LYS A 208 -16.62 -9.29 -3.38
N THR A 209 -15.41 -8.76 -3.15
CA THR A 209 -14.52 -9.29 -2.11
C THR A 209 -15.10 -8.96 -0.74
N GLY A 210 -15.27 -9.98 0.11
CA GLY A 210 -15.64 -9.80 1.51
C GLY A 210 -14.46 -9.31 2.34
N GLY A 211 -14.73 -8.90 3.59
CA GLY A 211 -13.66 -8.48 4.50
C GLY A 211 -14.13 -8.34 5.95
N ASN A 212 -13.16 -8.45 6.85
CA ASN A 212 -13.34 -8.35 8.29
C ASN A 212 -12.69 -7.07 8.84
N ARG A 213 -13.22 -5.89 8.47
CA ARG A 213 -12.72 -4.58 8.92
C ARG A 213 -12.45 -4.50 10.42
N GLN A 214 -13.27 -5.18 11.23
CA GLN A 214 -13.14 -5.18 12.70
C GLN A 214 -11.79 -5.71 13.20
N PHE A 215 -11.07 -6.53 12.43
CA PHE A 215 -9.78 -7.09 12.80
C PHE A 215 -8.58 -6.28 12.30
N ILE A 216 -8.81 -5.23 11.51
CA ILE A 216 -7.74 -4.36 11.01
C ILE A 216 -6.87 -3.82 12.15
N PRO A 217 -7.42 -3.26 13.25
CA PRO A 217 -6.59 -2.77 14.35
C PRO A 217 -5.71 -3.87 14.97
N ASN A 218 -6.28 -5.05 15.22
CA ASN A 218 -5.55 -6.18 15.83
C ASN A 218 -4.35 -6.60 14.96
N GLN A 219 -4.59 -6.79 13.67
CA GLN A 219 -3.53 -7.19 12.71
C GLN A 219 -2.47 -6.10 12.57
N THR A 220 -2.90 -4.83 12.50
CA THR A 220 -2.00 -3.68 12.36
C THR A 220 -1.08 -3.54 13.56
N PHE A 221 -1.62 -3.57 14.77
CA PHE A 221 -0.83 -3.43 16.01
C PHE A 221 0.15 -4.59 16.17
N ALA A 222 -0.28 -5.82 15.84
CA ALA A 222 0.59 -6.98 15.85
C ALA A 222 1.72 -6.87 14.81
N ALA A 223 1.44 -6.38 13.60
CA ALA A 223 2.46 -6.15 12.57
C ALA A 223 3.47 -5.06 12.97
N VAL A 224 3.01 -3.96 13.56
CA VAL A 224 3.88 -2.89 14.08
C VAL A 224 4.77 -3.42 15.19
N SER A 225 4.22 -4.21 16.12
CA SER A 225 4.96 -4.87 17.20
C SER A 225 5.92 -5.95 16.68
N SER A 226 5.73 -6.42 15.45
CA SER A 226 6.65 -7.36 14.77
C SER A 226 7.69 -6.64 13.91
N GLY A 227 7.74 -5.30 13.96
CA GLY A 227 8.76 -4.49 13.31
C GLY A 227 8.43 -3.96 11.92
N ALA A 228 7.16 -3.92 11.50
CA ALA A 228 6.80 -3.30 10.22
C ALA A 228 7.35 -1.87 10.10
N ASP A 229 7.93 -1.53 8.94
CA ASP A 229 8.61 -0.26 8.67
C ASP A 229 7.70 0.83 8.09
N GLY A 230 6.45 0.53 7.88
CA GLY A 230 5.41 1.44 7.41
C GLY A 230 4.06 0.76 7.38
N ILE A 231 3.01 1.54 7.28
CA ILE A 231 1.62 1.05 7.19
C ILE A 231 1.00 1.53 5.90
N PHE A 232 0.36 0.59 5.19
CA PHE A 232 -0.53 0.86 4.08
C PHE A 232 -1.98 0.64 4.53
N MET A 233 -2.88 1.58 4.19
CA MET A 233 -4.29 1.44 4.52
C MET A 233 -5.15 2.19 3.50
N GLU A 234 -6.13 1.52 2.91
CA GLU A 234 -7.15 2.19 2.12
C GLU A 234 -8.17 2.85 3.04
N VAL A 235 -8.51 4.11 2.75
CA VAL A 235 -9.32 4.98 3.60
C VAL A 235 -10.43 5.61 2.79
N HIS A 236 -11.64 5.66 3.36
CA HIS A 236 -12.80 6.24 2.67
C HIS A 236 -13.67 7.03 3.67
N ASP A 237 -14.36 8.05 3.19
CA ASP A 237 -15.28 8.87 3.98
C ASP A 237 -16.67 8.22 4.14
N ASP A 238 -17.09 7.43 3.13
CA ASP A 238 -18.32 6.62 3.16
C ASP A 238 -18.02 5.18 2.72
N VAL A 239 -17.52 4.38 3.65
CA VAL A 239 -17.05 3.01 3.36
C VAL A 239 -18.13 2.07 2.85
N ASP A 240 -19.41 2.34 3.15
CA ASP A 240 -20.51 1.46 2.74
C ASP A 240 -20.91 1.67 1.27
N ASN A 241 -20.66 2.86 0.74
CA ASN A 241 -20.92 3.23 -0.66
C ASN A 241 -19.65 3.25 -1.53
N ALA A 242 -18.48 2.90 -1.01
CA ALA A 242 -17.23 2.85 -1.77
C ALA A 242 -17.34 1.94 -3.01
N LEU A 243 -16.85 2.41 -4.16
CA LEU A 243 -16.95 1.70 -5.44
C LEU A 243 -15.99 0.50 -5.55
N SER A 244 -15.01 0.41 -4.64
CA SER A 244 -14.07 -0.70 -4.54
C SER A 244 -13.76 -1.02 -3.08
N ASP A 245 -13.55 -2.30 -2.77
CA ASP A 245 -13.11 -2.84 -1.47
C ASP A 245 -13.85 -2.27 -0.24
N ALA A 246 -15.14 -1.96 -0.40
CA ALA A 246 -16.02 -1.37 0.61
C ALA A 246 -15.95 -2.09 1.97
N SER A 247 -15.78 -3.41 1.97
CA SER A 247 -15.74 -4.24 3.19
C SER A 247 -14.47 -4.08 4.03
N THR A 248 -13.39 -3.55 3.46
CA THR A 248 -12.07 -3.44 4.13
C THR A 248 -11.52 -2.02 4.20
N GLN A 249 -11.98 -1.08 3.38
CA GLN A 249 -11.54 0.32 3.52
C GLN A 249 -11.81 0.83 4.94
N TRP A 250 -10.86 1.61 5.48
CA TRP A 250 -10.95 2.15 6.83
C TRP A 250 -11.73 3.48 6.84
N PRO A 251 -12.69 3.67 7.76
CA PRO A 251 -13.41 4.95 7.89
C PRO A 251 -12.46 6.08 8.29
N ILE A 252 -12.50 7.18 7.54
CA ILE A 252 -11.57 8.31 7.73
C ILE A 252 -11.76 8.99 9.11
N ASP A 253 -12.97 9.00 9.65
CA ASP A 253 -13.29 9.51 10.97
C ASP A 253 -12.61 8.74 12.12
N LYS A 254 -12.18 7.50 11.86
CA LYS A 254 -11.43 6.65 12.81
C LYS A 254 -9.92 6.63 12.55
N LEU A 255 -9.44 7.35 11.51
CA LEU A 255 -8.04 7.28 11.11
C LEU A 255 -7.09 7.86 12.16
N GLU A 256 -7.43 9.00 12.77
CA GLU A 256 -6.59 9.62 13.79
C GLU A 256 -6.36 8.69 14.99
N ASN A 257 -7.40 8.00 15.43
CA ASN A 257 -7.33 7.10 16.58
C ASN A 257 -6.42 5.89 16.31
N ILE A 258 -6.54 5.26 15.14
CA ILE A 258 -5.69 4.10 14.81
C ILE A 258 -4.24 4.52 14.60
N LEU A 259 -3.98 5.66 13.95
CA LEU A 259 -2.63 6.18 13.75
C LEU A 259 -1.95 6.54 15.08
N THR A 260 -2.69 7.14 16.02
CA THR A 260 -2.20 7.41 17.37
C THR A 260 -1.77 6.12 18.08
N SER A 261 -2.57 5.07 17.97
CA SER A 261 -2.23 3.76 18.53
C SER A 261 -1.00 3.15 17.86
N ILE A 262 -0.89 3.25 16.53
CA ILE A 262 0.27 2.79 15.76
C ILE A 262 1.57 3.43 16.27
N ILE A 263 1.58 4.74 16.52
CA ILE A 263 2.74 5.44 17.09
C ILE A 263 3.13 4.84 18.44
N ALA A 264 2.15 4.59 19.32
CA ALA A 264 2.41 4.02 20.65
C ALA A 264 3.01 2.61 20.57
N PHE A 265 2.46 1.75 19.70
CA PHE A 265 3.02 0.40 19.46
C PHE A 265 4.42 0.47 18.83
N ARG A 266 4.65 1.38 17.87
CA ARG A 266 5.98 1.58 17.27
C ARG A 266 7.01 1.99 18.33
N LYS A 267 6.66 2.93 19.20
CA LYS A 267 7.52 3.35 20.31
C LYS A 267 7.87 2.16 21.21
N THR A 268 6.87 1.39 21.61
CA THR A 268 7.10 0.19 22.46
C THR A 268 8.04 -0.81 21.77
N TYR A 269 7.86 -1.04 20.47
CA TYR A 269 8.75 -1.90 19.69
C TYR A 269 10.20 -1.39 19.69
N LEU A 270 10.39 -0.07 19.48
CA LEU A 270 11.74 0.53 19.44
C LEU A 270 12.43 0.52 20.81
N ASP A 271 11.67 0.63 21.89
CA ASP A 271 12.20 0.64 23.27
C ASP A 271 12.57 -0.76 23.76
N HIS A 272 11.98 -1.83 23.21
CA HIS A 272 12.07 -3.20 23.76
C HIS A 272 12.29 -4.31 22.70
N GLY A 273 12.34 -3.98 21.40
CA GLY A 273 12.50 -4.91 20.28
C GLY A 273 13.93 -5.14 19.80
#